data_8915fa3499445eb54f2d695cbf9ad3da
#
_entry.id   8915fa3499445eb54f2d695cbf9ad3da
#
_cell.length_a   1.000
_cell.length_b   1.000
_cell.length_c   1.000
_cell.angle_alpha   90.00
_cell.angle_beta   90.00
_cell.angle_gamma   90.00
#
_symmetry.space_group_name_H-M   'P 1'
#
loop_
_entity.id
_entity.type
_entity.pdbx_description
1 polymer ?
#
loop_
_entity_poly.entity_id
_entity_poly.type
_entity_poly.pdbx_seq_one_letter_code
_entity_poly.pdbx_strand_id
1 'polypeptide(L)'
;MSLPAEIIPLLEAFRPAFTNPTYRKVLVLLLGTVLAQGRRTVTAALHVMGYEQQGDWSRYHHVLNRNRWNGLRLSRILLQQIVKYLVIEGSILYLTVDETLERRWGPQIRKRGHWRDSLASGRKLNV
;
A
#
# COMPACT_ATOMS: atom_id res chain seq x y z
N MET A 1 -12.94 19.39 0.31
CA MET A 1 -13.15 18.35 -0.72
C MET A 1 -14.00 17.26 -0.09
N SER A 2 -15.25 17.09 -0.53
CA SER A 2 -16.10 16.01 -0.04
C SER A 2 -15.83 14.75 -0.87
N LEU A 3 -15.62 13.62 -0.20
CA LEU A 3 -15.48 12.33 -0.88
C LEU A 3 -16.86 11.85 -1.37
N PRO A 4 -16.92 11.15 -2.52
CA PRO A 4 -18.12 10.46 -2.95
C PRO A 4 -18.62 9.50 -1.86
N ALA A 5 -19.92 9.44 -1.66
CA ALA A 5 -20.53 8.63 -0.60
C ALA A 5 -20.20 7.13 -0.72
N GLU A 6 -20.00 6.66 -1.94
CA GLU A 6 -19.67 5.27 -2.26
C GLU A 6 -18.27 4.84 -1.79
N ILE A 7 -17.31 5.79 -1.71
CA ILE A 7 -15.93 5.52 -1.31
C ILE A 7 -15.80 5.47 0.21
N ILE A 8 -16.65 6.19 0.95
CA ILE A 8 -16.54 6.29 2.40
C ILE A 8 -16.59 4.91 3.08
N PRO A 9 -17.55 4.02 2.79
CA PRO A 9 -17.60 2.68 3.40
C PRO A 9 -16.38 1.83 3.09
N LEU A 10 -15.81 1.96 1.87
CA LEU A 10 -14.59 1.26 1.48
C LEU A 10 -13.41 1.68 2.33
N LEU A 11 -13.24 2.98 2.55
CA LEU A 11 -12.15 3.52 3.36
C LEU A 11 -12.33 3.19 4.83
N GLU A 12 -13.54 3.35 5.38
CA GLU A 12 -13.84 3.04 6.79
C GLU A 12 -13.60 1.57 7.15
N ALA A 13 -13.72 0.64 6.22
CA ALA A 13 -13.38 -0.76 6.44
C ALA A 13 -11.92 -0.97 6.88
N PHE A 14 -11.01 -0.09 6.49
CA PHE A 14 -9.59 -0.16 6.87
C PHE A 14 -9.26 0.49 8.21
N ARG A 15 -10.20 1.25 8.77
CA ARG A 15 -9.99 1.95 10.06
C ARG A 15 -9.48 1.07 11.19
N PRO A 16 -9.98 -0.17 11.39
CA PRO A 16 -9.51 -1.05 12.47
C PRO A 16 -8.05 -1.49 12.35
N ALA A 17 -7.42 -1.32 11.19
CA ALA A 17 -6.01 -1.65 10.98
C ALA A 17 -5.03 -0.60 11.53
N PHE A 18 -5.53 0.58 11.91
CA PHE A 18 -4.74 1.72 12.31
C PHE A 18 -5.24 2.34 13.61
N THR A 19 -4.37 3.11 14.29
CA THR A 19 -4.83 4.06 15.32
C THR A 19 -5.50 5.26 14.64
N ASN A 20 -6.42 5.93 15.33
CA ASN A 20 -7.14 7.08 14.76
C ASN A 20 -6.21 8.16 14.17
N PRO A 21 -5.12 8.60 14.85
CA PRO A 21 -4.21 9.59 14.29
C PRO A 21 -3.47 9.09 13.04
N THR A 22 -3.13 7.80 13.00
CA THR A 22 -2.47 7.19 11.83
C THR A 22 -3.45 7.07 10.67
N TYR A 23 -4.68 6.62 10.93
CA TYR A 23 -5.71 6.47 9.92
C TYR A 23 -6.00 7.77 9.16
N ARG A 24 -6.14 8.89 9.87
CA ARG A 24 -6.34 10.21 9.23
C ARG A 24 -5.23 10.55 8.25
N LYS A 25 -3.97 10.27 8.61
CA LYS A 25 -2.82 10.50 7.73
C LYS A 25 -2.79 9.52 6.55
N VAL A 26 -3.16 8.27 6.78
CA VAL A 26 -3.29 7.25 5.72
C VAL A 26 -4.32 7.69 4.69
N LEU A 27 -5.47 8.24 5.10
CA LEU A 27 -6.47 8.77 4.17
C LEU A 27 -5.91 9.89 3.30
N VAL A 28 -5.21 10.85 3.89
CA VAL A 28 -4.58 11.95 3.14
C VAL A 28 -3.57 11.40 2.13
N LEU A 29 -2.70 10.49 2.54
CA LEU A 29 -1.70 9.88 1.66
C LEU A 29 -2.34 9.05 0.54
N LEU A 30 -3.36 8.26 0.86
CA LEU A 30 -4.06 7.42 -0.11
C LEU A 30 -4.74 8.29 -1.18
N LEU A 31 -5.54 9.25 -0.76
CA LEU A 31 -6.24 10.17 -1.67
C LEU A 31 -5.26 11.00 -2.49
N GLY A 32 -4.24 11.55 -1.84
CA GLY A 32 -3.19 12.29 -2.52
C GLY A 32 -2.43 11.44 -3.53
N THR A 33 -2.17 10.17 -3.24
CA THR A 33 -1.51 9.24 -4.17
C THR A 33 -2.38 8.92 -5.39
N VAL A 34 -3.69 8.80 -5.20
CA VAL A 34 -4.64 8.57 -6.30
C VAL A 34 -4.74 9.81 -7.20
N LEU A 35 -4.77 11.00 -6.60
CA LEU A 35 -4.90 12.27 -7.31
C LEU A 35 -3.58 12.78 -7.92
N ALA A 36 -2.43 12.34 -7.42
CA ALA A 36 -1.13 12.78 -7.90
C ALA A 36 -0.86 12.30 -9.33
N GLN A 37 -0.58 13.24 -10.21
CA GLN A 37 -0.10 12.98 -11.56
C GLN A 37 1.42 12.81 -11.55
N GLY A 38 1.95 11.73 -12.12
CA GLY A 38 3.38 11.45 -12.18
C GLY A 38 3.91 10.64 -11.00
N ARG A 39 5.00 11.06 -10.36
CA ARG A 39 5.64 10.31 -9.27
C ARG A 39 4.77 10.27 -8.01
N ARG A 40 4.39 9.09 -7.57
CA ARG A 40 3.59 8.86 -6.36
C ARG A 40 4.46 8.86 -5.10
N THR A 41 4.95 10.03 -4.71
CA THR A 41 5.72 10.22 -3.49
C THR A 41 4.83 10.81 -2.38
N VAL A 42 5.26 10.68 -1.12
CA VAL A 42 4.57 11.33 0.01
C VAL A 42 4.45 12.84 -0.22
N THR A 43 5.51 13.48 -0.70
CA THR A 43 5.53 14.91 -1.01
C THR A 43 4.50 15.29 -2.08
N ALA A 44 4.44 14.53 -3.20
CA ALA A 44 3.46 14.78 -4.25
C ALA A 44 2.02 14.59 -3.76
N ALA A 45 1.77 13.57 -2.95
CA ALA A 45 0.46 13.34 -2.34
C ALA A 45 0.03 14.50 -1.43
N LEU A 46 0.93 15.02 -0.60
CA LEU A 46 0.66 16.15 0.28
C LEU A 46 0.44 17.44 -0.49
N HIS A 47 1.21 17.66 -1.55
CA HIS A 47 1.07 18.82 -2.42
C HIS A 47 -0.34 18.88 -3.06
N VAL A 48 -0.77 17.79 -3.69
CA VAL A 48 -2.09 17.71 -4.32
C VAL A 48 -3.23 17.87 -3.31
N MET A 49 -3.01 17.47 -2.06
CA MET A 49 -3.98 17.62 -0.98
C MET A 49 -3.97 19.00 -0.32
N GLY A 50 -3.14 19.95 -0.79
CA GLY A 50 -3.06 21.31 -0.27
C GLY A 50 -2.32 21.46 1.07
N TYR A 51 -1.48 20.48 1.41
CA TYR A 51 -0.70 20.49 2.66
C TYR A 51 0.66 21.17 2.52
N GLU A 52 0.89 21.97 1.50
CA GLU A 52 2.18 22.63 1.20
C GLU A 52 2.68 23.53 2.34
N GLN A 53 1.77 24.23 2.98
CA GLN A 53 2.08 25.19 4.04
C GLN A 53 2.04 24.60 5.46
N GLN A 54 1.60 23.35 5.61
CA GLN A 54 1.60 22.68 6.91
C GLN A 54 2.96 22.03 7.15
N GLY A 55 3.91 22.74 7.70
CA GLY A 55 5.33 22.44 7.82
C GLY A 55 5.77 21.11 8.45
N ASP A 56 4.87 20.18 8.80
CA ASP A 56 5.21 18.94 9.48
C ASP A 56 4.95 17.68 8.60
N TRP A 57 5.60 17.65 7.45
CA TRP A 57 5.54 16.52 6.52
C TRP A 57 6.19 15.25 7.08
N SER A 58 7.09 15.38 8.05
CA SER A 58 7.77 14.25 8.69
C SER A 58 6.79 13.26 9.30
N ARG A 59 5.66 13.74 9.85
CA ARG A 59 4.60 12.89 10.42
C ARG A 59 3.93 11.99 9.39
N TYR A 60 3.86 12.41 8.14
CA TYR A 60 3.31 11.59 7.05
C TYR A 60 4.32 10.56 6.58
N HIS A 61 5.61 10.90 6.50
CA HIS A 61 6.67 9.92 6.25
C HIS A 61 6.72 8.84 7.35
N HIS A 62 6.45 9.22 8.61
CA HIS A 62 6.41 8.25 9.72
C HIS A 62 5.32 7.20 9.55
N VAL A 63 4.24 7.46 8.83
CA VAL A 63 3.21 6.45 8.53
C VAL A 63 3.81 5.24 7.81
N LEU A 64 4.77 5.48 6.91
CA LEU A 64 5.39 4.43 6.10
C LEU A 64 6.62 3.80 6.75
N ASN A 65 7.38 4.55 7.57
CA ASN A 65 8.69 4.09 8.06
C ASN A 65 8.76 3.81 9.57
N ARG A 66 7.88 4.39 10.39
CA ARG A 66 7.93 4.27 11.87
C ARG A 66 6.65 3.75 12.50
N ASN A 67 5.48 4.08 11.96
CA ASN A 67 4.22 3.67 12.56
C ASN A 67 4.04 2.16 12.43
N ARG A 68 3.63 1.53 13.53
CA ARG A 68 3.37 0.08 13.54
C ARG A 68 1.94 -0.17 13.09
N TRP A 69 1.79 -0.86 11.99
CA TRP A 69 0.54 -1.40 11.50
C TRP A 69 0.77 -2.79 10.91
N ASN A 70 -0.26 -3.60 10.91
CA ASN A 70 -0.14 -4.99 10.49
C ASN A 70 -0.56 -5.13 9.02
N GLY A 71 0.41 -5.39 8.14
CA GLY A 71 0.20 -5.56 6.70
C GLY A 71 -0.71 -6.74 6.36
N LEU A 72 -0.60 -7.87 7.08
CA LEU A 72 -1.47 -9.03 6.86
C LEU A 72 -2.94 -8.72 7.21
N ARG A 73 -3.17 -7.95 8.29
CA ARG A 73 -4.52 -7.49 8.63
C ARG A 73 -5.09 -6.59 7.53
N LEU A 74 -4.26 -5.70 7.00
CA LEU A 74 -4.64 -4.81 5.92
C LEU A 74 -5.00 -5.60 4.65
N SER A 75 -4.15 -6.55 4.25
CA SER A 75 -4.39 -7.43 3.10
C SER A 75 -5.66 -8.25 3.25
N ARG A 76 -5.94 -8.76 4.46
CA ARG A 76 -7.19 -9.49 4.75
C ARG A 76 -8.42 -8.59 4.55
N ILE A 77 -8.38 -7.36 5.07
CA ILE A 77 -9.48 -6.40 4.90
C ILE A 77 -9.67 -6.09 3.41
N LEU A 78 -8.57 -5.85 2.68
CA LEU A 78 -8.62 -5.60 1.24
C LEU A 78 -9.26 -6.76 0.48
N LEU A 79 -8.83 -7.99 0.76
CA LEU A 79 -9.40 -9.20 0.14
C LEU A 79 -10.91 -9.31 0.42
N GLN A 80 -11.33 -9.05 1.66
CA GLN A 80 -12.75 -9.06 2.02
C GLN A 80 -13.55 -8.01 1.22
N GLN A 81 -13.00 -6.81 1.02
CA GLN A 81 -13.65 -5.79 0.19
C GLN A 81 -13.71 -6.21 -1.29
N ILE A 82 -12.63 -6.76 -1.84
CA ILE A 82 -12.59 -7.27 -3.22
C ILE A 82 -13.68 -8.34 -3.41
N VAL A 83 -13.74 -9.33 -2.53
CA VAL A 83 -14.75 -10.39 -2.62
C VAL A 83 -16.16 -9.81 -2.51
N LYS A 84 -16.39 -8.92 -1.55
CA LYS A 84 -17.72 -8.32 -1.32
C LYS A 84 -18.23 -7.51 -2.50
N TYR A 85 -17.38 -6.75 -3.18
CA TYR A 85 -17.82 -5.78 -4.20
C TYR A 85 -17.57 -6.22 -5.64
N LEU A 86 -16.64 -7.14 -5.87
CA LEU A 86 -16.22 -7.52 -7.23
C LEU A 86 -16.50 -8.98 -7.58
N VAL A 87 -16.78 -9.83 -6.59
CA VAL A 87 -17.06 -11.25 -6.83
C VAL A 87 -18.56 -11.48 -6.82
N ILE A 88 -19.08 -12.07 -7.90
CA ILE A 88 -20.49 -12.47 -8.01
C ILE A 88 -20.70 -13.74 -7.16
N GLU A 89 -21.74 -13.76 -6.36
CA GLU A 89 -22.08 -14.91 -5.54
C GLU A 89 -22.27 -16.17 -6.39
N GLY A 90 -21.65 -17.29 -5.95
CA GLY A 90 -21.65 -18.55 -6.70
C GLY A 90 -20.67 -18.63 -7.88
N SER A 91 -19.91 -17.56 -8.16
CA SER A 91 -18.86 -17.60 -9.20
C SER A 91 -17.60 -18.34 -8.73
N ILE A 92 -16.85 -18.90 -9.68
CA ILE A 92 -15.54 -19.53 -9.41
C ILE A 92 -14.50 -18.40 -9.27
N LEU A 93 -13.75 -18.41 -8.17
CA LEU A 93 -12.65 -17.49 -7.93
C LEU A 93 -11.33 -18.12 -8.39
N TYR A 94 -10.70 -17.54 -9.41
CA TYR A 94 -9.38 -17.95 -9.86
C TYR A 94 -8.31 -17.13 -9.14
N LEU A 95 -7.40 -17.80 -8.44
CA LEU A 95 -6.26 -17.16 -7.78
C LEU A 95 -4.98 -17.54 -8.51
N THR A 96 -4.22 -16.52 -8.93
CA THR A 96 -2.89 -16.71 -9.51
C THR A 96 -1.86 -16.27 -8.49
N VAL A 97 -0.89 -17.15 -8.21
CA VAL A 97 0.26 -16.83 -7.36
C VAL A 97 1.47 -16.74 -8.27
N ASP A 98 2.14 -15.60 -8.21
CA ASP A 98 3.38 -15.36 -8.94
C ASP A 98 4.48 -14.92 -7.98
N GLU A 99 5.71 -15.34 -8.23
CA GLU A 99 6.89 -14.97 -7.45
C GLU A 99 7.62 -13.83 -8.14
N THR A 100 7.75 -12.71 -7.45
CA THR A 100 8.52 -11.56 -7.94
C THR A 100 9.83 -11.45 -7.16
N LEU A 101 10.95 -11.54 -7.89
CA LEU A 101 12.27 -11.30 -7.34
C LEU A 101 12.56 -9.80 -7.28
N GLU A 102 12.71 -9.27 -6.08
CA GLU A 102 13.10 -7.87 -5.88
C GLU A 102 14.57 -7.76 -5.49
N ARG A 103 15.33 -6.95 -6.20
CA ARG A 103 16.68 -6.57 -5.78
C ARG A 103 16.59 -5.59 -4.63
N ARG A 104 16.90 -6.06 -3.42
CA ARG A 104 16.94 -5.23 -2.21
C ARG A 104 18.36 -5.07 -1.71
N TRP A 105 18.76 -3.83 -1.51
CA TRP A 105 20.09 -3.47 -1.00
C TRP A 105 19.97 -2.87 0.41
N GLY A 106 20.78 -3.32 1.33
CA GLY A 106 20.88 -2.74 2.65
C GLY A 106 21.29 -3.76 3.72
N PRO A 107 22.07 -3.34 4.75
CA PRO A 107 22.59 -4.25 5.78
C PRO A 107 21.50 -4.74 6.75
N GLN A 108 20.38 -4.02 6.86
CA GLN A 108 19.31 -4.33 7.83
C GLN A 108 18.17 -5.20 7.26
N ILE A 109 18.30 -5.70 6.03
CA ILE A 109 17.29 -6.56 5.41
C ILE A 109 17.48 -7.99 5.93
N ARG A 110 16.64 -8.41 6.88
CA ARG A 110 16.76 -9.69 7.60
C ARG A 110 16.61 -10.94 6.75
N LYS A 111 15.84 -10.90 5.67
CA LYS A 111 15.57 -12.06 4.78
C LYS A 111 16.25 -11.89 3.41
N ARG A 112 17.41 -11.25 3.39
CA ARG A 112 18.22 -11.15 2.18
C ARG A 112 18.92 -12.48 1.90
N GLY A 113 18.82 -12.96 0.67
CA GLY A 113 19.51 -14.16 0.19
C GLY A 113 19.68 -14.09 -1.31
N HIS A 114 20.53 -14.97 -1.84
CA HIS A 114 20.63 -15.19 -3.28
C HIS A 114 19.56 -16.21 -3.68
N TRP A 115 18.61 -15.79 -4.48
CA TRP A 115 17.53 -16.64 -4.99
C TRP A 115 17.72 -16.84 -6.49
N ARG A 116 17.44 -18.05 -6.97
CA ARG A 116 17.50 -18.34 -8.39
C ARG A 116 16.20 -17.81 -9.05
N ASP A 117 16.36 -16.96 -10.06
CA ASP A 117 15.27 -16.58 -10.93
C ASP A 117 15.05 -17.69 -11.95
N SER A 118 13.93 -18.37 -11.87
CA SER A 118 13.59 -19.50 -12.76
C SER A 118 13.37 -19.08 -14.22
N LEU A 119 13.01 -17.82 -14.45
CA LEU A 119 12.73 -17.28 -15.77
C LEU A 119 13.96 -16.59 -16.41
N ALA A 120 14.72 -15.84 -15.61
CA ALA A 120 15.86 -15.06 -16.11
C ALA A 120 17.22 -15.72 -15.91
N SER A 121 17.35 -16.70 -15.01
CA SER A 121 18.61 -17.39 -14.78
C SER A 121 18.81 -18.54 -15.76
N GLY A 122 19.43 -18.25 -16.90
CA GLY A 122 20.19 -19.24 -17.63
C GLY A 122 21.34 -19.75 -16.77
N ARG A 123 22.03 -20.83 -17.20
CA ARG A 123 23.09 -21.56 -16.46
C ARG A 123 24.22 -20.74 -15.79
N LYS A 124 24.24 -19.42 -15.90
CA LYS A 124 25.36 -18.55 -15.49
C LYS A 124 25.02 -17.33 -14.61
N LEU A 125 23.76 -17.10 -14.23
CA LEU A 125 23.40 -15.92 -13.43
C LEU A 125 22.70 -16.33 -12.13
N ASN A 126 23.45 -16.33 -11.04
CA ASN A 126 22.91 -16.23 -9.70
C ASN A 126 22.66 -14.73 -9.43
N VAL A 127 21.44 -14.35 -9.13
CA VAL A 127 21.08 -12.98 -8.73
C VAL A 127 21.07 -12.89 -7.21
#